data_1c9c7485cca5f3e3b3c385e18bbc73c2
#
_entry.id   1c9c7485cca5f3e3b3c385e18bbc73c2
#
_cell.length_a   1.000
_cell.length_b   1.000
_cell.length_c   1.000
_cell.angle_alpha   90.00
_cell.angle_beta   90.00
_cell.angle_gamma   90.00
#
_symmetry.space_group_name_H-M   'P 1'
#
loop_
_entity.id
_entity.type
_entity.pdbx_description
1 polymer ?
#
loop_
_entity_poly.entity_id
_entity_poly.type
_entity_poly.pdbx_seq_one_letter_code
_entity_poly.pdbx_strand_id
1 'polypeptide(L)'
;MVNQLLVTLVNSVLGVGKPTARGNQSYFCPSCNHHKPKLEVNFNESSSHYQHYACWVCNLKGKSIYSLFKTIKAGNDKLLEAGKYSKSKVKVNVNEVKESINLPQEFKPLTNISKSNVTGRHALMYLKNRNINKYDILRYNIGYCDKGKYQNMLILPTYDIDGNLNYFTARSFIKDSFIKYKNPEYSRNIIPNEHMVNWNLPIIICEGLFDAIAIKRNAIPLLGKNIQDNLMKKIVTSKVNKIYIALDQDAIKQALRFCEMLIAEGKEVYLIDIQDKDPSDLGFEKFVKLLQNTKVLTYNSLLEKKLNL
;
A
#
# COMPACT_ATOMS: atom_id res chain seq x y z
N MET A 1 -4.69 37.24 -11.57
CA MET A 1 -4.11 37.00 -12.93
C MET A 1 -4.43 35.58 -13.34
N VAL A 2 -4.63 35.28 -14.64
CA VAL A 2 -4.91 33.91 -15.10
C VAL A 2 -3.59 33.16 -15.24
N ASN A 3 -3.50 31.96 -14.67
CA ASN A 3 -2.32 31.11 -14.78
C ASN A 3 -2.29 30.42 -16.15
N GLN A 4 -1.56 31.00 -17.09
CA GLN A 4 -1.51 30.52 -18.46
C GLN A 4 -0.84 29.13 -18.62
N LEU A 5 0.14 28.82 -17.77
CA LEU A 5 0.79 27.50 -17.78
C LEU A 5 -0.18 26.40 -17.36
N LEU A 6 -1.00 26.67 -16.35
CA LEU A 6 -2.03 25.74 -15.90
C LEU A 6 -3.17 25.57 -16.92
N VAL A 7 -3.52 26.64 -17.63
CA VAL A 7 -4.46 26.58 -18.78
C VAL A 7 -3.90 25.65 -19.86
N THR A 8 -2.63 25.83 -20.24
CA THR A 8 -1.98 24.99 -21.25
C THR A 8 -1.95 23.52 -20.82
N LEU A 9 -1.64 23.25 -19.56
CA LEU A 9 -1.65 21.91 -19.01
C LEU A 9 -3.04 21.27 -19.09
N VAL A 10 -4.09 21.98 -18.70
CA VAL A 10 -5.46 21.45 -18.75
C VAL A 10 -5.93 21.27 -20.20
N ASN A 11 -5.55 22.19 -21.10
CA ASN A 11 -5.83 22.06 -22.53
C ASN A 11 -5.17 20.83 -23.16
N SER A 12 -3.99 20.43 -22.68
CA SER A 12 -3.32 19.23 -23.19
C SER A 12 -4.03 17.91 -22.83
N VAL A 13 -4.95 17.95 -21.85
CA VAL A 13 -5.70 16.78 -21.38
C VAL A 13 -7.16 16.81 -21.82
N LEU A 14 -7.81 17.99 -21.75
CA LEU A 14 -9.26 18.16 -22.02
C LEU A 14 -9.56 18.78 -23.39
N GLY A 15 -8.54 19.13 -24.17
CA GLY A 15 -8.72 19.93 -25.37
C GLY A 15 -8.82 21.43 -25.05
N VAL A 16 -8.95 22.28 -26.09
CA VAL A 16 -8.97 23.74 -25.92
C VAL A 16 -10.29 24.18 -25.26
N GLY A 17 -10.16 24.86 -24.11
CA GLY A 17 -11.30 25.41 -23.37
C GLY A 17 -11.89 26.64 -24.03
N LYS A 18 -13.19 26.93 -23.76
CA LYS A 18 -13.89 28.13 -24.18
C LYS A 18 -14.08 29.09 -23.01
N PRO A 19 -13.77 30.37 -23.14
CA PRO A 19 -13.98 31.34 -22.06
C PRO A 19 -15.47 31.48 -21.72
N THR A 20 -15.76 31.64 -20.43
CA THR A 20 -17.11 31.88 -19.93
C THR A 20 -17.27 33.31 -19.47
N ALA A 21 -18.51 33.82 -19.41
CA ALA A 21 -18.81 35.16 -18.92
C ALA A 21 -18.37 35.43 -17.48
N ARG A 22 -18.10 34.37 -16.70
CA ARG A 22 -17.61 34.43 -15.30
C ARG A 22 -16.09 34.47 -15.21
N GLY A 23 -15.36 34.53 -16.33
CA GLY A 23 -13.90 34.50 -16.36
C GLY A 23 -13.27 33.11 -16.15
N ASN A 24 -14.08 32.04 -16.12
CA ASN A 24 -13.61 30.65 -16.12
C ASN A 24 -13.38 30.14 -17.55
N GLN A 25 -12.84 28.94 -17.69
CA GLN A 25 -12.85 28.23 -18.96
C GLN A 25 -13.73 26.98 -18.88
N SER A 26 -14.50 26.72 -19.93
CA SER A 26 -15.38 25.55 -20.03
C SER A 26 -14.83 24.52 -21.01
N TYR A 27 -14.94 23.26 -20.63
CA TYR A 27 -14.45 22.08 -21.33
C TYR A 27 -15.54 21.04 -21.51
N PHE A 28 -15.36 20.14 -22.47
CA PHE A 28 -16.18 18.93 -22.55
C PHE A 28 -15.84 18.05 -21.34
N CYS A 29 -16.88 17.58 -20.64
CA CYS A 29 -16.68 16.78 -19.44
C CYS A 29 -16.40 15.32 -19.81
N PRO A 30 -15.22 14.75 -19.48
CA PRO A 30 -14.89 13.38 -19.84
C PRO A 30 -15.65 12.33 -19.00
N SER A 31 -16.31 12.77 -17.93
CA SER A 31 -17.10 11.87 -17.07
C SER A 31 -18.51 11.62 -17.62
N CYS A 32 -19.17 12.62 -18.18
CA CYS A 32 -20.54 12.48 -18.70
C CYS A 32 -20.67 12.61 -20.21
N ASN A 33 -19.59 12.96 -20.93
CA ASN A 33 -19.54 13.13 -22.38
C ASN A 33 -20.68 14.00 -22.96
N HIS A 34 -21.09 15.02 -22.20
CA HIS A 34 -22.15 15.90 -22.62
C HIS A 34 -21.74 16.66 -23.91
N HIS A 35 -22.66 16.78 -24.88
CA HIS A 35 -22.43 17.38 -26.20
C HIS A 35 -22.05 18.88 -26.20
N LYS A 36 -22.17 19.58 -25.06
CA LYS A 36 -21.72 20.96 -24.85
C LYS A 36 -20.65 21.01 -23.76
N PRO A 37 -19.69 21.97 -23.80
CA PRO A 37 -18.69 22.14 -22.74
C PRO A 37 -19.37 22.59 -21.45
N LYS A 38 -19.45 21.72 -20.46
CA LYS A 38 -20.14 21.92 -19.18
C LYS A 38 -19.25 21.79 -17.96
N LEU A 39 -17.98 21.39 -18.13
CA LEU A 39 -16.99 21.37 -17.08
C LEU A 39 -16.29 22.73 -17.04
N GLU A 40 -16.57 23.54 -16.03
CA GLU A 40 -15.91 24.83 -15.84
C GLU A 40 -14.70 24.67 -14.89
N VAL A 41 -13.62 25.39 -15.19
CA VAL A 41 -12.40 25.45 -14.40
C VAL A 41 -11.99 26.90 -14.17
N ASN A 42 -11.66 27.25 -12.93
CA ASN A 42 -11.20 28.58 -12.54
C ASN A 42 -9.67 28.66 -12.51
N PHE A 43 -9.09 29.48 -13.37
CA PHE A 43 -7.64 29.70 -13.46
C PHE A 43 -7.16 31.04 -12.89
N ASN A 44 -8.06 31.82 -12.26
CA ASN A 44 -7.70 33.09 -11.67
C ASN A 44 -7.00 32.90 -10.30
N GLU A 45 -5.70 33.18 -10.24
CA GLU A 45 -4.87 33.03 -9.03
C GLU A 45 -5.31 33.90 -7.87
N SER A 46 -5.95 35.05 -8.15
CA SER A 46 -6.46 35.96 -7.10
C SER A 46 -7.82 35.52 -6.55
N SER A 47 -8.44 34.47 -7.12
CA SER A 47 -9.72 33.95 -6.67
C SER A 47 -9.55 32.98 -5.49
N SER A 48 -10.44 33.07 -4.49
CA SER A 48 -10.55 32.06 -3.43
C SER A 48 -10.90 30.65 -3.98
N HIS A 49 -11.44 30.59 -5.22
CA HIS A 49 -11.79 29.38 -5.93
C HIS A 49 -10.79 29.02 -7.04
N TYR A 50 -9.55 29.49 -6.93
CA TYR A 50 -8.49 29.12 -7.86
C TYR A 50 -8.32 27.60 -7.95
N GLN A 51 -8.26 27.05 -9.17
CA GLN A 51 -8.23 25.64 -9.52
C GLN A 51 -9.52 24.84 -9.23
N HIS A 52 -10.57 25.47 -8.70
CA HIS A 52 -11.84 24.77 -8.55
C HIS A 52 -12.42 24.43 -9.92
N TYR A 53 -13.05 23.27 -10.00
CA TYR A 53 -13.74 22.83 -11.18
C TYR A 53 -15.11 22.25 -10.82
N ALA A 54 -16.06 22.38 -11.71
CA ALA A 54 -17.39 21.79 -11.59
C ALA A 54 -18.02 21.53 -12.96
N CYS A 55 -18.61 20.36 -13.12
CA CYS A 55 -19.47 20.06 -14.27
C CYS A 55 -20.93 20.33 -13.91
N TRP A 56 -21.60 21.12 -14.69
CA TRP A 56 -23.00 21.51 -14.48
C TRP A 56 -24.02 20.39 -14.79
N VAL A 57 -23.55 19.21 -15.26
CA VAL A 57 -24.43 18.10 -15.65
C VAL A 57 -24.27 16.90 -14.72
N CYS A 58 -23.05 16.45 -14.44
CA CYS A 58 -22.81 15.18 -13.72
C CYS A 58 -22.28 15.33 -12.29
N ASN A 59 -22.28 16.53 -11.73
CA ASN A 59 -21.74 16.82 -10.41
C ASN A 59 -20.25 16.53 -10.20
N LEU A 60 -19.48 16.24 -11.26
CA LEU A 60 -18.03 16.17 -11.18
C LEU A 60 -17.49 17.50 -10.69
N LYS A 61 -16.93 17.57 -9.48
CA LYS A 61 -16.41 18.80 -8.88
C LYS A 61 -15.23 18.55 -7.96
N GLY A 62 -14.40 19.57 -7.79
CA GLY A 62 -13.27 19.50 -6.86
C GLY A 62 -12.52 20.82 -6.75
N LYS A 63 -11.47 20.82 -5.93
CA LYS A 63 -10.75 22.04 -5.52
C LYS A 63 -9.35 22.18 -6.10
N SER A 64 -8.89 21.23 -6.93
CA SER A 64 -7.56 21.28 -7.56
C SER A 64 -7.55 20.57 -8.91
N ILE A 65 -6.71 21.03 -9.83
CA ILE A 65 -6.50 20.37 -11.12
C ILE A 65 -5.91 18.97 -10.94
N TYR A 66 -5.08 18.77 -9.93
CA TYR A 66 -4.57 17.44 -9.57
C TYR A 66 -5.73 16.47 -9.28
N SER A 67 -6.73 16.89 -8.49
CA SER A 67 -7.89 16.04 -8.21
C SER A 67 -8.74 15.77 -9.46
N LEU A 68 -8.87 16.73 -10.36
CA LEU A 68 -9.53 16.54 -11.65
C LEU A 68 -8.83 15.46 -12.45
N PHE A 69 -7.52 15.60 -12.68
CA PHE A 69 -6.72 14.68 -13.46
C PHE A 69 -6.69 13.27 -12.87
N LYS A 70 -6.64 13.15 -11.54
CA LYS A 70 -6.76 11.86 -10.85
C LYS A 70 -8.13 11.21 -11.11
N THR A 71 -9.21 11.96 -11.03
CA THR A 71 -10.57 11.43 -11.23
C THR A 71 -10.82 10.97 -12.67
N ILE A 72 -10.31 11.72 -13.66
CA ILE A 72 -10.44 11.36 -15.07
C ILE A 72 -9.35 10.39 -15.56
N LYS A 73 -8.48 9.91 -14.66
CA LYS A 73 -7.37 8.98 -14.97
C LYS A 73 -6.41 9.52 -16.05
N ALA A 74 -6.07 10.79 -15.98
CA ALA A 74 -5.05 11.38 -16.85
C ALA A 74 -3.69 10.71 -16.67
N GLY A 75 -2.81 10.79 -17.67
CA GLY A 75 -1.48 10.18 -17.61
C GLY A 75 -0.66 10.66 -16.42
N ASN A 76 0.25 9.80 -15.92
CA ASN A 76 1.07 10.08 -14.73
C ASN A 76 1.94 11.33 -14.89
N ASP A 77 2.44 11.61 -16.10
CA ASP A 77 3.17 12.82 -16.44
C ASP A 77 2.34 14.09 -16.17
N LYS A 78 1.07 14.08 -16.58
CA LYS A 78 0.13 15.17 -16.38
C LYS A 78 -0.30 15.34 -14.92
N LEU A 79 -0.43 14.23 -14.20
CA LEU A 79 -0.67 14.25 -12.75
C LEU A 79 0.51 14.88 -11.99
N LEU A 80 1.73 14.51 -12.31
CA LEU A 80 2.94 15.08 -11.71
C LEU A 80 3.04 16.58 -12.00
N GLU A 81 2.76 16.99 -13.22
CA GLU A 81 2.76 18.39 -13.62
C GLU A 81 1.67 19.20 -12.89
N ALA A 82 0.44 18.70 -12.79
CA ALA A 82 -0.64 19.31 -12.03
C ALA A 82 -0.34 19.44 -10.53
N GLY A 83 0.41 18.47 -9.97
CA GLY A 83 0.87 18.48 -8.58
C GLY A 83 1.71 19.70 -8.23
N LYS A 84 2.51 20.23 -9.18
CA LYS A 84 3.34 21.43 -8.97
C LYS A 84 2.51 22.70 -8.70
N TYR A 85 1.27 22.74 -9.16
CA TYR A 85 0.33 23.88 -8.99
C TYR A 85 -0.60 23.71 -7.79
N SER A 86 -0.57 22.60 -7.09
CA SER A 86 -1.44 22.37 -5.93
C SER A 86 -1.04 23.28 -4.76
N LYS A 87 -1.98 24.09 -4.22
CA LYS A 87 -1.75 24.95 -3.04
C LYS A 87 -1.57 24.16 -1.74
N SER A 88 -2.12 22.97 -1.66
CA SER A 88 -1.64 22.02 -0.67
C SER A 88 -0.23 21.66 -1.10
N LYS A 89 0.74 21.81 -0.20
CA LYS A 89 2.05 21.17 -0.32
C LYS A 89 1.80 19.64 -0.38
N VAL A 90 1.26 19.16 -1.48
CA VAL A 90 1.58 17.82 -1.94
C VAL A 90 3.08 17.95 -2.14
N LYS A 91 3.86 17.50 -1.16
CA LYS A 91 5.26 17.24 -1.34
C LYS A 91 5.35 16.27 -2.52
N VAL A 92 5.39 16.81 -3.74
CA VAL A 92 5.97 16.10 -4.86
C VAL A 92 7.44 16.05 -4.47
N ASN A 93 7.83 14.96 -3.85
CA ASN A 93 9.23 14.64 -3.65
C ASN A 93 9.86 14.40 -5.02
N VAL A 94 10.22 15.48 -5.69
CA VAL A 94 11.26 15.51 -6.73
C VAL A 94 12.57 15.71 -5.97
N ASN A 95 13.02 14.74 -5.40
CA ASN A 95 14.14 14.31 -4.60
C ASN A 95 13.54 13.69 -3.34
N GLU A 96 13.37 12.38 -3.36
CA GLU A 96 13.42 11.64 -2.11
C GLU A 96 14.82 11.89 -1.51
N VAL A 97 14.97 12.98 -0.76
CA VAL A 97 15.71 12.84 0.47
C VAL A 97 14.90 11.77 1.20
N LYS A 98 15.37 10.54 1.14
CA LYS A 98 14.88 9.44 1.98
C LYS A 98 15.00 10.00 3.39
N GLU A 99 13.89 10.54 3.94
CA GLU A 99 13.84 10.75 5.39
C GLU A 99 14.16 9.38 5.94
N SER A 100 15.36 9.22 6.48
CA SER A 100 15.80 7.92 7.00
C SER A 100 14.87 7.58 8.16
N ILE A 101 14.07 6.56 7.96
CA ILE A 101 13.30 6.02 9.07
C ILE A 101 14.30 5.44 10.07
N ASN A 102 14.08 5.74 11.34
CA ASN A 102 14.88 5.20 12.42
C ASN A 102 13.99 4.36 13.34
N LEU A 103 14.58 3.34 13.95
CA LEU A 103 13.92 2.63 15.04
C LEU A 103 13.70 3.60 16.22
N PRO A 104 12.67 3.36 17.04
CA PRO A 104 12.48 4.13 18.28
C PRO A 104 13.76 4.13 19.11
N GLN A 105 14.09 5.25 19.75
CA GLN A 105 15.28 5.35 20.63
C GLN A 105 15.25 4.31 21.76
N GLU A 106 14.06 3.93 22.20
CA GLU A 106 13.84 2.93 23.26
C GLU A 106 13.80 1.50 22.75
N PHE A 107 14.09 1.28 21.47
CA PHE A 107 14.11 -0.06 20.89
C PHE A 107 15.17 -0.95 21.57
N LYS A 108 14.73 -2.13 22.02
CA LYS A 108 15.58 -3.16 22.61
C LYS A 108 15.39 -4.47 21.86
N PRO A 109 16.45 -5.09 21.31
CA PRO A 109 16.32 -6.38 20.65
C PRO A 109 15.93 -7.47 21.65
N LEU A 110 15.12 -8.44 21.19
CA LEU A 110 14.68 -9.57 22.01
C LEU A 110 15.65 -10.76 22.01
N THR A 111 16.84 -10.61 21.43
CA THR A 111 17.81 -11.69 21.28
C THR A 111 18.47 -12.10 22.60
N ASN A 112 18.70 -11.15 23.52
CA ASN A 112 19.39 -11.38 24.80
C ASN A 112 18.63 -10.71 25.95
N ILE A 113 17.54 -11.36 26.39
CA ILE A 113 16.74 -10.83 27.49
C ILE A 113 17.18 -11.42 28.82
N SER A 114 17.55 -10.54 29.77
CA SER A 114 17.86 -10.95 31.15
C SER A 114 16.62 -11.54 31.85
N LYS A 115 16.86 -12.49 32.75
CA LYS A 115 15.79 -13.10 33.57
C LYS A 115 15.04 -12.07 34.45
N SER A 116 15.69 -10.98 34.82
CA SER A 116 15.07 -9.86 35.56
C SER A 116 14.19 -8.92 34.71
N ASN A 117 14.30 -9.01 33.39
CA ASN A 117 13.56 -8.11 32.49
C ASN A 117 12.13 -8.62 32.27
N VAL A 118 11.19 -8.15 33.09
CA VAL A 118 9.79 -8.59 33.08
C VAL A 118 9.10 -8.24 31.75
N THR A 119 9.29 -7.03 31.26
CA THR A 119 8.67 -6.54 30.00
C THR A 119 9.15 -7.35 28.79
N GLY A 120 10.46 -7.58 28.67
CA GLY A 120 11.03 -8.38 27.58
C GLY A 120 10.57 -9.84 27.63
N ARG A 121 10.43 -10.44 28.83
CA ARG A 121 9.87 -11.79 28.97
C ARG A 121 8.40 -11.87 28.56
N HIS A 122 7.61 -10.84 28.87
CA HIS A 122 6.21 -10.78 28.44
C HIS A 122 6.12 -10.69 26.91
N ALA A 123 6.95 -9.86 26.28
CA ALA A 123 7.06 -9.78 24.82
C ALA A 123 7.46 -11.13 24.19
N LEU A 124 8.44 -11.85 24.79
CA LEU A 124 8.82 -13.21 24.34
C LEU A 124 7.70 -14.21 24.47
N MET A 125 6.92 -14.16 25.58
CA MET A 125 5.78 -15.05 25.78
C MET A 125 4.69 -14.80 24.73
N TYR A 126 4.41 -13.54 24.40
CA TYR A 126 3.48 -13.19 23.33
C TYR A 126 3.92 -13.79 21.98
N LEU A 127 5.21 -13.67 21.62
CA LEU A 127 5.75 -14.24 20.38
C LEU A 127 5.68 -15.78 20.38
N LYS A 128 6.00 -16.40 21.50
CA LYS A 128 5.89 -17.86 21.67
C LYS A 128 4.46 -18.37 21.44
N ASN A 129 3.47 -17.66 21.97
CA ASN A 129 2.04 -17.98 21.77
C ASN A 129 1.60 -17.85 20.31
N ARG A 130 2.37 -17.12 19.48
CA ARG A 130 2.20 -16.99 18.02
C ARG A 130 3.12 -17.91 17.23
N ASN A 131 3.72 -18.93 17.87
CA ASN A 131 4.65 -19.87 17.25
C ASN A 131 5.89 -19.21 16.62
N ILE A 132 6.26 -18.00 17.06
CA ILE A 132 7.49 -17.33 16.65
C ILE A 132 8.61 -17.74 17.59
N ASN A 133 9.62 -18.38 17.02
CA ASN A 133 10.73 -18.94 17.75
C ASN A 133 11.96 -18.01 17.80
N LYS A 134 13.01 -18.43 18.48
CA LYS A 134 14.25 -17.65 18.65
C LYS A 134 14.93 -17.33 17.30
N TYR A 135 14.89 -18.23 16.33
CA TYR A 135 15.48 -18.01 15.01
C TYR A 135 14.69 -16.95 14.21
N ASP A 136 13.36 -16.94 14.33
CA ASP A 136 12.52 -15.93 13.73
C ASP A 136 12.81 -14.55 14.34
N ILE A 137 12.94 -14.47 15.66
CA ILE A 137 13.28 -13.23 16.38
C ILE A 137 14.61 -12.67 15.89
N LEU A 138 15.63 -13.53 15.77
CA LEU A 138 16.95 -13.12 15.29
C LEU A 138 16.89 -12.71 13.81
N ARG A 139 16.26 -13.52 12.96
CA ARG A 139 16.17 -13.31 11.51
C ARG A 139 15.50 -11.98 11.15
N TYR A 140 14.43 -11.63 11.85
CA TYR A 140 13.66 -10.41 11.61
C TYR A 140 14.05 -9.26 12.53
N ASN A 141 15.13 -9.41 13.32
CA ASN A 141 15.58 -8.40 14.28
C ASN A 141 14.46 -7.86 15.18
N ILE A 142 13.57 -8.75 15.66
CA ILE A 142 12.41 -8.37 16.45
C ILE A 142 12.86 -7.84 17.80
N GLY A 143 12.32 -6.68 18.19
CA GLY A 143 12.56 -6.07 19.47
C GLY A 143 11.27 -5.55 20.12
N TYR A 144 11.43 -4.76 21.16
CA TYR A 144 10.33 -4.16 21.90
C TYR A 144 10.77 -2.81 22.49
N CYS A 145 9.77 -2.03 22.94
CA CYS A 145 9.99 -0.83 23.74
C CYS A 145 9.32 -0.98 25.10
N ASP A 146 10.04 -0.68 26.17
CA ASP A 146 9.52 -0.69 27.56
C ASP A 146 9.08 0.67 28.07
N LYS A 147 9.29 1.74 27.28
CA LYS A 147 8.91 3.12 27.58
C LYS A 147 8.68 3.93 26.31
N GLY A 148 8.30 5.19 26.47
CA GLY A 148 8.15 6.15 25.36
C GLY A 148 6.91 5.94 24.50
N LYS A 149 6.93 6.49 23.28
CA LYS A 149 5.81 6.46 22.33
C LYS A 149 5.31 5.06 22.03
N TYR A 150 6.21 4.06 22.03
CA TYR A 150 5.96 2.67 21.68
C TYR A 150 6.02 1.73 22.89
N GLN A 151 5.76 2.25 24.10
CA GLN A 151 5.77 1.46 25.32
C GLN A 151 4.84 0.23 25.18
N ASN A 152 5.32 -0.93 25.65
CA ASN A 152 4.63 -2.22 25.59
C ASN A 152 4.31 -2.69 24.16
N MET A 153 5.11 -2.28 23.19
CA MET A 153 4.96 -2.73 21.80
C MET A 153 6.17 -3.55 21.36
N LEU A 154 5.87 -4.62 20.63
CA LEU A 154 6.82 -5.29 19.75
C LEU A 154 7.11 -4.37 18.59
N ILE A 155 8.36 -4.29 18.19
CA ILE A 155 8.82 -3.60 17.01
C ILE A 155 9.37 -4.64 16.04
N LEU A 156 8.79 -4.70 14.86
CA LEU A 156 9.17 -5.58 13.77
C LEU A 156 9.73 -4.73 12.63
N PRO A 157 11.06 -4.56 12.55
CA PRO A 157 11.70 -3.80 11.47
C PRO A 157 11.53 -4.49 10.12
N THR A 158 11.56 -3.71 9.05
CA THR A 158 11.68 -4.19 7.68
C THR A 158 12.81 -3.45 6.97
N TYR A 159 13.43 -4.11 6.01
CA TYR A 159 14.62 -3.61 5.35
C TYR A 159 14.46 -3.69 3.83
N ASP A 160 15.12 -2.78 3.10
CA ASP A 160 15.17 -2.77 1.64
C ASP A 160 16.17 -3.84 1.12
N ILE A 161 16.40 -3.84 -0.20
CA ILE A 161 17.31 -4.79 -0.85
C ILE A 161 18.77 -4.63 -0.39
N ASP A 162 19.16 -3.43 0.01
CA ASP A 162 20.50 -3.09 0.47
C ASP A 162 20.68 -3.29 2.00
N GLY A 163 19.63 -3.73 2.70
CA GLY A 163 19.63 -3.94 4.15
C GLY A 163 19.40 -2.67 4.97
N ASN A 164 18.98 -1.55 4.35
CA ASN A 164 18.62 -0.33 5.09
C ASN A 164 17.20 -0.44 5.63
N LEU A 165 16.98 0.09 6.85
CA LEU A 165 15.65 0.15 7.44
C LEU A 165 14.71 0.96 6.52
N ASN A 166 13.61 0.34 6.07
CA ASN A 166 12.63 1.00 5.22
C ASN A 166 11.26 1.18 5.87
N TYR A 167 10.95 0.39 6.93
CA TYR A 167 9.75 0.54 7.75
C TYR A 167 9.89 -0.24 9.06
N PHE A 168 8.92 -0.10 9.96
CA PHE A 168 8.68 -1.05 11.06
C PHE A 168 7.19 -1.10 11.41
N THR A 169 6.76 -2.24 11.89
CA THR A 169 5.43 -2.41 12.49
C THR A 169 5.55 -2.45 14.00
N ALA A 170 4.72 -1.67 14.70
CA ALA A 170 4.64 -1.71 16.15
C ALA A 170 3.31 -2.36 16.59
N ARG A 171 3.38 -3.47 17.34
CA ARG A 171 2.24 -4.24 17.82
C ARG A 171 2.25 -4.38 19.33
N SER A 172 1.14 -4.04 19.99
CA SER A 172 0.98 -4.27 21.43
C SER A 172 1.04 -5.77 21.75
N PHE A 173 1.84 -6.13 22.77
CA PHE A 173 1.84 -7.47 23.37
C PHE A 173 1.01 -7.55 24.66
N ILE A 174 0.33 -6.47 25.01
CA ILE A 174 -0.64 -6.44 26.11
C ILE A 174 -1.97 -7.00 25.62
N LYS A 175 -2.51 -7.99 26.36
CA LYS A 175 -3.83 -8.53 26.10
C LYS A 175 -4.87 -7.40 26.27
N ASP A 176 -5.87 -7.39 25.40
CA ASP A 176 -6.98 -6.42 25.40
C ASP A 176 -6.56 -4.94 25.32
N SER A 177 -5.39 -4.68 24.73
CA SER A 177 -4.93 -3.32 24.46
C SER A 177 -5.88 -2.61 23.49
N PHE A 178 -6.32 -1.40 23.84
CA PHE A 178 -7.14 -0.54 22.99
C PHE A 178 -6.44 -0.23 21.66
N ILE A 179 -5.13 -0.02 21.68
CA ILE A 179 -4.31 0.20 20.47
C ILE A 179 -3.54 -1.07 20.16
N LYS A 180 -4.03 -1.87 19.20
CA LYS A 180 -3.34 -3.08 18.75
C LYS A 180 -2.08 -2.77 17.93
N TYR A 181 -2.14 -1.78 17.05
CA TYR A 181 -1.04 -1.36 16.18
C TYR A 181 -0.80 0.15 16.27
N LYS A 182 0.46 0.56 16.30
CA LYS A 182 0.89 1.95 16.31
C LYS A 182 2.07 2.11 15.37
N ASN A 183 1.78 2.14 14.07
CA ASN A 183 2.82 2.20 13.05
C ASN A 183 3.38 3.63 12.88
N PRO A 184 4.60 3.79 12.34
CA PRO A 184 5.16 5.10 12.03
C PRO A 184 4.41 5.77 10.87
N GLU A 185 4.44 7.09 10.85
CA GLU A 185 3.84 7.92 9.79
C GLU A 185 4.78 8.04 8.59
N TYR A 186 5.15 6.90 8.01
CA TYR A 186 5.99 6.80 6.81
C TYR A 186 5.24 6.15 5.66
N SER A 187 5.71 6.39 4.44
CA SER A 187 5.16 5.75 3.25
C SER A 187 5.28 4.24 3.35
N ARG A 188 4.20 3.53 3.01
CA ARG A 188 4.18 2.07 2.86
C ARG A 188 4.46 1.63 1.42
N ASN A 189 4.77 2.56 0.52
CA ASN A 189 5.15 2.24 -0.85
C ASN A 189 6.60 1.72 -0.91
N ILE A 190 6.83 0.64 -0.18
CA ILE A 190 8.10 -0.08 -0.02
C ILE A 190 7.88 -1.57 -0.24
N ILE A 191 8.96 -2.32 -0.38
CA ILE A 191 8.93 -3.78 -0.34
C ILE A 191 9.54 -4.22 1.01
N PRO A 192 8.73 -4.73 1.95
CA PRO A 192 9.22 -5.11 3.26
C PRO A 192 10.15 -6.32 3.18
N ASN A 193 11.31 -6.23 3.81
CA ASN A 193 12.32 -7.29 3.84
C ASN A 193 12.75 -7.78 2.45
N GLU A 194 12.88 -6.88 1.48
CA GLU A 194 13.23 -7.22 0.10
C GLU A 194 14.55 -8.00 0.01
N HIS A 195 15.53 -7.71 0.87
CA HIS A 195 16.80 -8.44 0.95
C HIS A 195 16.65 -9.95 1.25
N MET A 196 15.49 -10.38 1.78
CA MET A 196 15.18 -11.79 2.03
C MET A 196 14.40 -12.44 0.88
N VAL A 197 13.94 -11.66 -0.11
CA VAL A 197 13.10 -12.14 -1.20
C VAL A 197 13.95 -12.68 -2.34
N ASN A 198 13.72 -13.92 -2.73
CA ASN A 198 14.31 -14.48 -3.94
C ASN A 198 13.36 -14.30 -5.13
N TRP A 199 13.66 -13.32 -5.98
CA TRP A 199 12.84 -12.96 -7.14
C TRP A 199 12.92 -13.98 -8.31
N ASN A 200 13.63 -15.09 -8.16
CA ASN A 200 13.64 -16.20 -9.14
C ASN A 200 12.74 -17.36 -8.71
N LEU A 201 12.18 -17.31 -7.50
CA LEU A 201 11.30 -18.34 -6.93
C LEU A 201 9.86 -17.83 -6.81
N PRO A 202 8.86 -18.73 -6.72
CA PRO A 202 7.49 -18.33 -6.40
C PRO A 202 7.44 -17.45 -5.15
N ILE A 203 6.60 -16.42 -5.18
CA ILE A 203 6.38 -15.53 -4.04
C ILE A 203 4.99 -15.75 -3.45
N ILE A 204 4.86 -15.45 -2.16
CA ILE A 204 3.60 -15.47 -1.43
C ILE A 204 3.33 -14.07 -0.92
N ILE A 205 2.20 -13.49 -1.29
CA ILE A 205 1.75 -12.18 -0.82
C ILE A 205 0.78 -12.39 0.33
N CYS A 206 1.07 -11.83 1.50
CA CYS A 206 0.24 -11.92 2.71
C CYS A 206 -0.06 -10.53 3.30
N GLU A 207 -0.97 -10.44 4.28
CA GLU A 207 -1.40 -9.14 4.81
C GLU A 207 -0.33 -8.50 5.72
N GLY A 208 0.18 -9.25 6.68
CA GLY A 208 1.03 -8.73 7.74
C GLY A 208 2.38 -9.39 7.90
N LEU A 209 3.25 -8.76 8.70
CA LEU A 209 4.58 -9.29 9.02
C LEU A 209 4.50 -10.61 9.81
N PHE A 210 3.51 -10.77 10.69
CA PHE A 210 3.34 -12.02 11.43
C PHE A 210 3.03 -13.19 10.50
N ASP A 211 2.23 -12.94 9.46
CA ASP A 211 1.91 -13.96 8.45
C ASP A 211 3.14 -14.34 7.66
N ALA A 212 3.91 -13.35 7.20
CA ALA A 212 5.16 -13.61 6.48
C ALA A 212 6.15 -14.43 7.32
N ILE A 213 6.26 -14.14 8.63
CA ILE A 213 7.11 -14.90 9.55
C ILE A 213 6.58 -16.34 9.71
N ALA A 214 5.27 -16.53 9.85
CA ALA A 214 4.67 -17.86 10.02
C ALA A 214 4.78 -18.71 8.76
N ILE A 215 4.67 -18.12 7.58
CA ILE A 215 4.80 -18.78 6.28
C ILE A 215 6.20 -19.34 6.06
N LYS A 216 7.25 -18.71 6.58
CA LYS A 216 8.68 -19.17 6.53
C LYS A 216 9.16 -19.50 5.10
N ARG A 217 8.55 -18.94 4.09
CA ARG A 217 8.88 -19.10 2.67
C ARG A 217 9.21 -17.74 2.07
N ASN A 218 9.20 -17.63 0.78
CA ASN A 218 9.41 -16.40 0.02
C ASN A 218 8.18 -15.48 0.13
N ALA A 219 7.86 -14.99 1.34
CA ALA A 219 6.65 -14.25 1.66
C ALA A 219 6.91 -12.74 1.74
N ILE A 220 6.01 -11.96 1.15
CA ILE A 220 6.05 -10.50 1.11
C ILE A 220 4.77 -9.96 1.76
N PRO A 221 4.86 -9.30 2.93
CA PRO A 221 3.70 -8.69 3.59
C PRO A 221 3.35 -7.36 2.94
N LEU A 222 2.04 -7.09 2.78
CA LEU A 222 1.54 -5.81 2.23
C LEU A 222 1.58 -4.66 3.23
N LEU A 223 1.68 -4.95 4.53
CA LEU A 223 1.52 -3.99 5.63
C LEU A 223 0.17 -3.24 5.58
N GLY A 224 -0.84 -3.89 5.05
CA GLY A 224 -2.20 -3.40 4.85
C GLY A 224 -2.91 -4.19 3.75
N LYS A 225 -4.05 -3.68 3.26
CA LYS A 225 -4.92 -4.41 2.32
C LYS A 225 -4.63 -4.16 0.84
N ASN A 226 -3.65 -3.33 0.48
CA ASN A 226 -3.38 -2.95 -0.91
C ASN A 226 -1.94 -3.26 -1.33
N ILE A 227 -1.77 -3.81 -2.53
CA ILE A 227 -0.46 -3.87 -3.17
C ILE A 227 -0.02 -2.45 -3.51
N GLN A 228 1.17 -2.09 -3.07
CA GLN A 228 1.78 -0.80 -3.35
C GLN A 228 2.44 -0.79 -4.74
N ASP A 229 2.55 0.39 -5.35
CA ASP A 229 3.05 0.55 -6.71
C ASP A 229 4.47 -0.02 -6.89
N ASN A 230 5.37 0.18 -5.92
CA ASN A 230 6.72 -0.35 -5.98
C ASN A 230 6.75 -1.88 -6.00
N LEU A 231 5.93 -2.54 -5.18
CA LEU A 231 5.83 -3.99 -5.17
C LEU A 231 5.23 -4.51 -6.49
N MET A 232 4.16 -3.90 -6.98
CA MET A 232 3.54 -4.29 -8.25
C MET A 232 4.52 -4.16 -9.42
N LYS A 233 5.22 -3.02 -9.52
CA LYS A 233 6.25 -2.78 -10.53
C LYS A 233 7.35 -3.84 -10.46
N LYS A 234 7.85 -4.14 -9.25
CA LYS A 234 8.90 -5.15 -9.05
C LYS A 234 8.44 -6.56 -9.47
N ILE A 235 7.22 -6.94 -9.11
CA ILE A 235 6.64 -8.24 -9.52
C ILE A 235 6.61 -8.33 -11.05
N VAL A 236 6.06 -7.31 -11.72
CA VAL A 236 5.92 -7.31 -13.19
C VAL A 236 7.28 -7.37 -13.88
N THR A 237 8.27 -6.61 -13.40
CA THR A 237 9.61 -6.55 -14.02
C THR A 237 10.56 -7.68 -13.62
N SER A 238 10.20 -8.48 -12.59
CA SER A 238 11.01 -9.60 -12.12
C SER A 238 10.77 -10.88 -12.93
N LYS A 239 11.66 -11.88 -12.74
CA LYS A 239 11.50 -13.22 -13.31
C LYS A 239 10.46 -14.09 -12.60
N VAL A 240 9.88 -13.61 -11.51
CA VAL A 240 8.82 -14.33 -10.79
C VAL A 240 7.64 -14.56 -11.73
N ASN A 241 7.24 -15.83 -11.87
CA ASN A 241 6.08 -16.21 -12.66
C ASN A 241 4.92 -16.68 -11.80
N LYS A 242 5.21 -17.39 -10.69
CA LYS A 242 4.19 -17.97 -9.79
C LYS A 242 3.99 -17.11 -8.56
N ILE A 243 2.74 -16.68 -8.34
CA ILE A 243 2.38 -15.77 -7.25
C ILE A 243 1.20 -16.35 -6.48
N TYR A 244 1.40 -16.55 -5.20
CA TYR A 244 0.36 -17.00 -4.27
C TYR A 244 -0.19 -15.79 -3.50
N ILE A 245 -1.50 -15.64 -3.49
CA ILE A 245 -2.20 -14.58 -2.73
C ILE A 245 -2.84 -15.24 -1.51
N ALA A 246 -2.38 -14.86 -0.34
CA ALA A 246 -2.78 -15.37 0.98
C ALA A 246 -3.22 -14.20 1.87
N LEU A 247 -4.34 -13.57 1.53
CA LEU A 247 -4.95 -12.49 2.29
C LEU A 247 -6.14 -13.01 3.11
N ASP A 248 -6.45 -12.28 4.19
CA ASP A 248 -7.57 -12.61 5.06
C ASP A 248 -8.91 -12.54 4.33
N GLN A 249 -9.93 -13.26 4.82
CA GLN A 249 -11.24 -13.31 4.18
C GLN A 249 -11.90 -11.94 4.03
N ASP A 250 -11.72 -11.04 4.98
CA ASP A 250 -12.26 -9.69 4.93
C ASP A 250 -11.60 -8.82 3.84
N ALA A 251 -10.49 -9.30 3.25
CA ALA A 251 -9.78 -8.68 2.13
C ALA A 251 -9.99 -9.40 0.79
N ILE A 252 -10.98 -10.32 0.68
CA ILE A 252 -11.20 -11.15 -0.51
C ILE A 252 -11.45 -10.31 -1.78
N LYS A 253 -12.17 -9.20 -1.69
CA LYS A 253 -12.40 -8.28 -2.83
C LYS A 253 -11.09 -7.70 -3.36
N GLN A 254 -10.20 -7.30 -2.45
CA GLN A 254 -8.86 -6.81 -2.78
C GLN A 254 -8.00 -7.93 -3.37
N ALA A 255 -8.05 -9.14 -2.76
CA ALA A 255 -7.33 -10.30 -3.25
C ALA A 255 -7.70 -10.64 -4.71
N LEU A 256 -9.00 -10.69 -5.05
CA LEU A 256 -9.45 -10.95 -6.42
C LEU A 256 -9.05 -9.85 -7.40
N ARG A 257 -9.04 -8.59 -6.96
CA ARG A 257 -8.54 -7.49 -7.78
C ARG A 257 -7.04 -7.63 -8.07
N PHE A 258 -6.24 -8.04 -7.08
CA PHE A 258 -4.81 -8.30 -7.28
C PHE A 258 -4.58 -9.48 -8.22
N CYS A 259 -5.35 -10.57 -8.04
CA CYS A 259 -5.30 -11.71 -8.95
C CYS A 259 -5.56 -11.27 -10.39
N GLU A 260 -6.60 -10.46 -10.64
CA GLU A 260 -6.91 -9.95 -11.97
C GLU A 260 -5.78 -9.13 -12.58
N MET A 261 -5.21 -8.20 -11.81
CA MET A 261 -4.09 -7.37 -12.26
C MET A 261 -2.87 -8.23 -12.61
N LEU A 262 -2.53 -9.22 -11.80
CA LEU A 262 -1.37 -10.07 -12.01
C LEU A 262 -1.58 -11.07 -13.17
N ILE A 263 -2.78 -11.58 -13.34
CA ILE A 263 -3.14 -12.42 -14.51
C ILE A 263 -3.04 -11.60 -15.81
N ALA A 264 -3.50 -10.34 -15.79
CA ALA A 264 -3.39 -9.44 -16.95
C ALA A 264 -1.92 -9.16 -17.33
N GLU A 265 -0.99 -9.19 -16.37
CA GLU A 265 0.45 -9.07 -16.59
C GLU A 265 1.13 -10.42 -16.95
N GLY A 266 0.33 -11.44 -17.25
CA GLY A 266 0.81 -12.77 -17.67
C GLY A 266 1.41 -13.62 -16.56
N LYS A 267 1.13 -13.31 -15.27
CA LYS A 267 1.62 -14.10 -14.15
C LYS A 267 0.69 -15.28 -13.85
N GLU A 268 1.26 -16.37 -13.37
CA GLU A 268 0.54 -17.56 -12.90
C GLU A 268 0.13 -17.34 -11.44
N VAL A 269 -1.15 -17.13 -11.20
CA VAL A 269 -1.68 -16.70 -9.90
C VAL A 269 -2.42 -17.81 -9.19
N TYR A 270 -2.20 -17.92 -7.89
CA TYR A 270 -2.84 -18.87 -6.99
C TYR A 270 -3.51 -18.11 -5.84
N LEU A 271 -4.81 -18.27 -5.66
CA LEU A 271 -5.54 -17.70 -4.54
C LEU A 271 -5.67 -18.76 -3.45
N ILE A 272 -4.99 -18.57 -2.32
CA ILE A 272 -5.06 -19.48 -1.17
C ILE A 272 -6.32 -19.16 -0.37
N ASP A 273 -7.16 -20.14 -0.20
CA ASP A 273 -8.35 -20.06 0.66
C ASP A 273 -7.93 -20.41 2.11
N ILE A 274 -7.78 -19.39 2.94
CA ILE A 274 -7.30 -19.56 4.32
C ILE A 274 -8.46 -19.86 5.29
N GLN A 275 -9.72 -19.79 4.83
CA GLN A 275 -10.93 -19.88 5.67
C GLN A 275 -10.86 -18.89 6.87
N ASP A 276 -11.39 -19.25 8.04
CA ASP A 276 -11.55 -18.36 9.19
C ASP A 276 -10.27 -18.09 10.01
N LYS A 277 -9.07 -18.35 9.44
CA LYS A 277 -7.79 -18.22 10.18
C LYS A 277 -6.73 -17.48 9.38
N ASP A 278 -5.96 -16.63 10.06
CA ASP A 278 -4.77 -16.02 9.47
C ASP A 278 -3.67 -17.06 9.22
N PRO A 279 -2.72 -16.85 8.29
CA PRO A 279 -1.55 -17.72 8.12
C PRO A 279 -0.77 -17.93 9.42
N SER A 280 -0.70 -16.89 10.28
CA SER A 280 -0.04 -16.96 11.57
C SER A 280 -0.74 -17.90 12.58
N ASP A 281 -2.05 -18.09 12.46
CA ASP A 281 -2.83 -18.97 13.32
C ASP A 281 -2.86 -20.42 12.81
N LEU A 282 -2.75 -20.61 11.49
CA LEU A 282 -2.64 -21.94 10.88
C LEU A 282 -1.33 -22.64 11.21
N GLY A 283 -0.25 -21.90 11.28
CA GLY A 283 1.11 -22.43 11.40
C GLY A 283 1.67 -23.01 10.10
N PHE A 284 2.99 -23.19 10.08
CA PHE A 284 3.76 -23.52 8.89
C PHE A 284 3.30 -24.79 8.16
N GLU A 285 3.14 -25.90 8.87
CA GLU A 285 2.84 -27.20 8.24
C GLU A 285 1.48 -27.22 7.53
N LYS A 286 0.44 -26.66 8.18
CA LYS A 286 -0.89 -26.57 7.58
C LYS A 286 -0.91 -25.62 6.39
N PHE A 287 -0.20 -24.49 6.50
CA PHE A 287 -0.08 -23.54 5.40
C PHE A 287 0.60 -24.15 4.17
N VAL A 288 1.69 -24.93 4.38
CA VAL A 288 2.36 -25.63 3.26
C VAL A 288 1.44 -26.63 2.58
N LYS A 289 0.62 -27.37 3.31
CA LYS A 289 -0.38 -28.29 2.73
C LYS A 289 -1.42 -27.52 1.89
N LEU A 290 -1.90 -26.37 2.36
CA LEU A 290 -2.81 -25.52 1.58
C LEU A 290 -2.13 -25.04 0.30
N LEU A 291 -0.91 -24.56 0.38
CA LEU A 291 -0.14 -24.07 -0.76
C LEU A 291 0.03 -25.18 -1.83
N GLN A 292 0.35 -26.41 -1.42
CA GLN A 292 0.51 -27.55 -2.34
C GLN A 292 -0.79 -27.94 -3.03
N ASN A 293 -1.93 -27.80 -2.38
CA ASN A 293 -3.24 -28.20 -2.90
C ASN A 293 -3.95 -27.05 -3.67
N THR A 294 -3.43 -25.83 -3.61
CA THR A 294 -4.04 -24.70 -4.31
C THR A 294 -3.77 -24.81 -5.81
N LYS A 295 -4.83 -24.72 -6.60
CA LYS A 295 -4.75 -24.75 -8.07
C LYS A 295 -4.55 -23.34 -8.64
N VAL A 296 -4.00 -23.26 -9.85
CA VAL A 296 -3.88 -22.02 -10.60
C VAL A 296 -5.26 -21.38 -10.81
N LEU A 297 -5.34 -20.09 -10.59
CA LEU A 297 -6.57 -19.32 -10.79
C LEU A 297 -6.67 -18.93 -12.27
N THR A 298 -7.59 -19.56 -12.98
CA THR A 298 -7.91 -19.20 -14.36
C THR A 298 -8.80 -17.95 -14.40
N TYR A 299 -8.85 -17.26 -15.54
CA TYR A 299 -9.73 -16.11 -15.71
C TYR A 299 -11.21 -16.45 -15.48
N ASN A 300 -11.66 -17.62 -15.93
CA ASN A 300 -13.04 -18.09 -15.71
C ASN A 300 -13.32 -18.30 -14.22
N SER A 301 -12.44 -18.99 -13.50
CA SER A 301 -12.61 -19.20 -12.05
C SER A 301 -12.49 -17.90 -11.24
N LEU A 302 -11.74 -16.90 -11.73
CA LEU A 302 -11.71 -15.56 -11.15
C LEU A 302 -13.06 -14.86 -11.31
N LEU A 303 -13.68 -14.93 -12.50
CA LEU A 303 -15.00 -14.34 -12.76
C LEU A 303 -16.09 -15.00 -11.89
N GLU A 304 -16.12 -16.33 -11.82
CA GLU A 304 -17.03 -17.05 -10.93
C GLU A 304 -16.92 -16.59 -9.48
N LYS A 305 -15.69 -16.49 -8.96
CA LYS A 305 -15.46 -15.99 -7.59
C LYS A 305 -15.91 -14.54 -7.39
N LYS A 306 -15.80 -13.68 -8.41
CA LYS A 306 -16.28 -12.29 -8.35
C LYS A 306 -17.80 -12.19 -8.39
N LEU A 307 -18.49 -13.08 -9.10
CA LEU A 307 -19.95 -13.12 -9.17
C LEU A 307 -20.59 -13.64 -7.88
N ASN A 308 -19.85 -14.45 -7.11
CA ASN A 308 -20.33 -15.03 -5.84
C ASN A 308 -20.02 -14.16 -4.61
N LEU A 309 -19.54 -12.90 -4.77
CA LEU A 309 -19.23 -11.93 -3.73
C LEU A 309 -20.25 -10.79 -3.66
#